data_382e1d0c7b5a43c784f0666f2d493f68
#
_entry.id   382e1d0c7b5a43c784f0666f2d493f68
#
_cell.length_a   1.000
_cell.length_b   1.000
_cell.length_c   1.000
_cell.angle_alpha   90.00
_cell.angle_beta   90.00
_cell.angle_gamma   90.00
#
_symmetry.space_group_name_H-M   'P 1'
#
loop_
_entity.id
_entity.type
_entity.pdbx_description
1 polymer ?
#
loop_
_entity_poly.entity_id
_entity_poly.type
_entity_poly.pdbx_seq_one_letter_code
_entity_poly.pdbx_strand_id
1 'polypeptide(L)'
;GATEICNFIDDDCNTITDDGITYLAVYDDLDGDTYGAGLAANYCTFPGVGYSLDNLDCDDSNISINPAANEICNGVDDNCDGNIDEITVTASISPAGVVTTCKNVGTTLTANSGDGYTYQWYKNGNLITGATDITYTTSKPAYYQVEVSAPGACPVLSEFVEVNIAPNPNANITTPNGLNLCLGTVKLKASYGVSYTYQWYLEAVEIPGATDFIYLP
;
A
#
# COMPACT_ATOMS: atom_id res chain seq x y z
N GLY A 1 46.02 52.35 11.10
CA GLY A 1 44.66 52.61 10.67
C GLY A 1 43.68 52.42 11.80
N ALA A 2 42.51 52.92 11.71
CA ALA A 2 41.40 52.57 12.57
C ALA A 2 41.08 51.08 12.39
N THR A 3 40.27 50.49 13.25
CA THR A 3 39.78 49.12 13.06
C THR A 3 38.49 49.23 12.29
N GLU A 4 38.31 48.41 11.26
CA GLU A 4 37.08 48.31 10.51
C GLU A 4 35.93 47.91 11.44
N ILE A 5 34.80 48.56 11.31
CA ILE A 5 33.52 48.16 11.91
C ILE A 5 32.51 47.97 10.80
N CYS A 6 31.66 46.99 10.94
CA CYS A 6 30.73 46.60 9.89
C CYS A 6 29.62 47.69 9.75
N ASN A 7 29.83 48.64 8.88
CA ASN A 7 28.93 49.76 8.66
C ASN A 7 28.85 50.23 7.20
N PHE A 8 29.49 49.48 6.28
CA PHE A 8 29.64 49.82 4.87
C PHE A 8 30.41 51.09 4.58
N ILE A 9 31.30 51.48 5.52
CA ILE A 9 32.22 52.63 5.40
C ILE A 9 33.64 52.10 5.55
N ASP A 10 34.57 52.61 4.76
CA ASP A 10 36.01 52.40 4.91
C ASP A 10 36.53 53.23 6.11
N ASP A 11 36.60 52.61 7.31
CA ASP A 11 36.92 53.29 8.55
C ASP A 11 38.44 53.52 8.71
N ASP A 12 39.30 52.71 8.03
CA ASP A 12 40.75 52.84 8.12
C ASP A 12 41.37 53.59 6.93
N CYS A 13 40.53 54.01 5.97
CA CYS A 13 40.92 54.76 4.76
C CYS A 13 41.92 54.05 3.86
N ASN A 14 41.84 52.73 3.77
CA ASN A 14 42.70 51.90 2.92
C ASN A 14 42.09 51.62 1.52
N THR A 15 40.93 52.14 1.22
CA THR A 15 40.14 52.01 -0.01
C THR A 15 39.33 50.70 -0.15
N ILE A 16 39.30 49.89 0.91
CA ILE A 16 38.54 48.65 0.98
C ILE A 16 37.52 48.77 2.12
N THR A 17 36.27 48.76 1.82
CA THR A 17 35.17 48.87 2.78
C THR A 17 35.05 47.58 3.61
N ASP A 18 34.97 47.70 4.92
CA ASP A 18 34.77 46.60 5.87
C ASP A 18 35.77 45.42 5.68
N ASP A 19 37.02 45.67 5.33
CA ASP A 19 38.00 44.61 5.12
C ASP A 19 38.36 43.90 6.44
N GLY A 20 38.53 42.58 6.33
CA GLY A 20 38.74 41.73 7.51
C GLY A 20 37.46 41.45 8.33
N ILE A 21 36.32 41.98 7.93
CA ILE A 21 35.03 41.66 8.54
C ILE A 21 34.47 40.38 7.95
N THR A 22 33.97 39.48 8.78
CA THR A 22 33.24 38.29 8.35
C THR A 22 31.75 38.62 8.28
N TYR A 23 31.23 38.58 7.08
CA TYR A 23 29.80 38.72 6.84
C TYR A 23 29.04 37.45 7.13
N LEU A 24 27.81 37.60 7.58
CA LEU A 24 26.84 36.53 7.71
C LEU A 24 25.99 36.50 6.44
N ALA A 25 25.97 35.37 5.76
CA ALA A 25 25.04 35.10 4.65
C ALA A 25 23.66 34.85 5.23
N VAL A 26 22.67 35.61 4.81
CA VAL A 26 21.28 35.45 5.20
C VAL A 26 20.40 35.45 3.96
N TYR A 27 19.27 34.82 4.07
CA TYR A 27 18.31 34.63 3.00
C TYR A 27 16.97 35.22 3.43
N ASP A 28 16.15 35.63 2.47
CA ASP A 28 14.80 36.11 2.77
C ASP A 28 13.96 34.95 3.31
N ASP A 29 13.11 35.22 4.29
CA ASP A 29 12.12 34.35 4.91
C ASP A 29 10.78 35.10 4.85
N LEU A 30 10.04 34.92 3.76
CA LEU A 30 8.86 35.72 3.42
C LEU A 30 7.61 35.29 4.17
N ASP A 31 7.50 34.02 4.52
CA ASP A 31 6.33 33.48 5.20
C ASP A 31 6.51 33.36 6.72
N GLY A 32 7.76 33.44 7.19
CA GLY A 32 8.08 33.54 8.61
C GLY A 32 8.20 32.19 9.31
N ASP A 33 8.52 31.12 8.59
CA ASP A 33 8.65 29.76 9.14
C ASP A 33 10.07 29.45 9.66
N THR A 34 11.02 30.37 9.48
CA THR A 34 12.43 30.31 9.86
C THR A 34 13.37 29.68 8.85
N TYR A 35 12.88 29.15 7.75
CA TYR A 35 13.66 28.73 6.60
C TYR A 35 13.64 29.83 5.55
N GLY A 36 14.62 29.87 4.68
CA GLY A 36 14.74 30.93 3.70
C GLY A 36 15.00 30.40 2.31
N ALA A 37 14.83 31.30 1.35
CA ALA A 37 15.09 31.00 -0.06
C ALA A 37 15.88 32.10 -0.76
N GLY A 38 16.28 31.81 -2.02
CA GLY A 38 16.82 32.79 -2.92
C GLY A 38 18.31 33.03 -2.81
N LEU A 39 18.70 34.29 -3.04
CA LEU A 39 20.11 34.72 -3.03
C LEU A 39 20.52 35.25 -1.67
N ALA A 40 21.72 34.86 -1.23
CA ALA A 40 22.25 35.33 0.02
C ALA A 40 22.50 36.89 -0.02
N ALA A 41 22.05 37.56 1.00
CA ALA A 41 22.49 38.91 1.34
C ALA A 41 23.53 38.86 2.47
N ASN A 42 24.51 39.74 2.44
CA ASN A 42 25.57 39.76 3.42
C ASN A 42 25.25 40.81 4.49
N TYR A 43 25.19 40.39 5.74
CA TYR A 43 24.95 41.24 6.88
C TYR A 43 26.06 41.06 7.91
N CYS A 44 26.31 42.09 8.67
CA CYS A 44 27.28 42.08 9.79
C CYS A 44 26.75 41.30 11.00
N THR A 45 25.44 41.33 11.19
CA THR A 45 24.70 40.61 12.24
C THR A 45 23.40 40.09 11.67
N PHE A 46 22.87 39.05 12.24
CA PHE A 46 21.58 38.52 11.83
C PHE A 46 20.48 39.59 12.00
N PRO A 47 19.75 39.94 10.93
CA PRO A 47 18.79 41.03 10.97
C PRO A 47 17.50 40.68 11.72
N GLY A 48 17.21 39.41 11.95
CA GLY A 48 16.04 38.97 12.73
C GLY A 48 14.89 38.48 11.85
N VAL A 49 13.68 38.84 12.25
CA VAL A 49 12.44 38.38 11.59
C VAL A 49 12.44 38.76 10.11
N GLY A 50 11.99 37.82 9.27
CA GLY A 50 11.95 37.91 7.80
C GLY A 50 13.27 37.51 7.13
N TYR A 51 14.17 36.88 7.89
CA TYR A 51 15.44 36.37 7.38
C TYR A 51 15.79 35.03 8.01
N SER A 52 16.46 34.17 7.25
CA SER A 52 16.99 32.87 7.66
C SER A 52 18.50 32.80 7.47
N LEU A 53 19.14 31.82 8.12
CA LEU A 53 20.56 31.49 7.93
C LEU A 53 20.77 30.40 6.89
N ASP A 54 19.72 29.78 6.39
CA ASP A 54 19.75 28.77 5.33
C ASP A 54 18.86 29.18 4.15
N ASN A 55 19.02 28.48 3.03
CA ASN A 55 18.26 28.67 1.81
C ASN A 55 17.58 27.36 1.37
N LEU A 56 17.09 26.63 2.32
CA LEU A 56 16.58 25.26 2.09
C LEU A 56 15.08 25.24 1.86
N ASP A 57 14.40 26.37 1.95
CA ASP A 57 12.99 26.48 1.65
C ASP A 57 12.76 26.43 0.14
N CYS A 58 11.86 25.57 -0.29
CA CYS A 58 11.50 25.40 -1.69
C CYS A 58 10.24 26.18 -2.10
N ASP A 59 9.48 26.72 -1.14
CA ASP A 59 8.36 27.64 -1.39
C ASP A 59 8.22 28.70 -0.26
N ASP A 60 9.12 29.67 -0.23
CA ASP A 60 9.23 30.82 0.71
C ASP A 60 7.96 31.72 0.77
N SER A 61 6.85 31.25 0.24
CA SER A 61 5.55 31.90 0.34
C SER A 61 4.51 31.07 1.09
N ASN A 62 4.88 29.87 1.54
CA ASN A 62 3.96 28.90 2.15
C ASN A 62 4.57 28.25 3.38
N ILE A 63 4.29 28.79 4.54
CA ILE A 63 4.73 28.34 5.87
C ILE A 63 4.59 26.83 6.15
N SER A 64 3.83 26.08 5.34
CA SER A 64 3.65 24.65 5.48
C SER A 64 4.62 23.83 4.63
N ILE A 65 5.40 24.47 3.76
CA ILE A 65 6.40 23.87 2.89
C ILE A 65 7.77 24.35 3.33
N ASN A 66 8.53 23.48 3.98
CA ASN A 66 9.86 23.78 4.52
C ASN A 66 10.59 22.50 4.93
N PRO A 67 11.91 22.50 5.13
CA PRO A 67 12.70 21.31 5.48
C PRO A 67 12.28 20.54 6.74
N ALA A 68 11.44 21.11 7.59
CA ALA A 68 10.92 20.46 8.79
C ALA A 68 9.47 19.97 8.62
N ALA A 69 8.83 20.24 7.48
CA ALA A 69 7.48 19.82 7.22
C ALA A 69 7.39 18.28 7.10
N ASN A 70 6.20 17.75 7.34
CA ASN A 70 5.91 16.35 7.04
C ASN A 70 5.21 16.29 5.68
N GLU A 71 5.56 15.29 4.87
CA GLU A 71 4.88 15.03 3.62
C GLU A 71 3.38 14.79 3.83
N ILE A 72 2.58 15.41 2.98
CA ILE A 72 1.16 15.14 2.82
C ILE A 72 0.89 14.81 1.35
N CYS A 73 0.07 13.81 1.07
CA CYS A 73 -0.15 13.30 -0.28
C CYS A 73 -0.93 14.29 -1.16
N ASN A 74 -0.26 15.33 -1.60
CA ASN A 74 -0.84 16.44 -2.36
C ASN A 74 -0.15 16.68 -3.72
N GLY A 75 0.92 15.92 -4.02
CA GLY A 75 1.73 16.06 -5.22
C GLY A 75 2.76 17.21 -5.13
N VAL A 76 3.06 17.67 -3.92
CA VAL A 76 4.06 18.71 -3.62
C VAL A 76 5.14 18.10 -2.73
N ASP A 77 6.36 18.53 -2.89
CA ASP A 77 7.48 18.25 -1.98
C ASP A 77 7.34 19.22 -0.80
N ASP A 78 6.66 18.75 0.27
CA ASP A 78 6.37 19.60 1.43
C ASP A 78 7.61 19.79 2.32
N ASN A 79 8.56 18.82 2.32
CA ASN A 79 9.74 18.84 3.17
C ASN A 79 11.02 19.29 2.45
N CYS A 80 10.92 19.68 1.18
CA CYS A 80 12.02 20.23 0.37
C CYS A 80 13.23 19.31 0.22
N ASP A 81 13.05 17.97 0.28
CA ASP A 81 14.15 17.01 0.16
C ASP A 81 14.41 16.55 -1.29
N GLY A 82 13.58 16.99 -2.23
CA GLY A 82 13.67 16.71 -3.66
C GLY A 82 12.84 15.49 -4.10
N ASN A 83 12.14 14.84 -3.18
CA ASN A 83 11.16 13.82 -3.48
C ASN A 83 9.75 14.39 -3.27
N ILE A 84 8.75 13.75 -3.83
CA ILE A 84 7.34 14.17 -3.70
C ILE A 84 6.56 13.01 -3.11
N ASP A 85 5.81 13.25 -2.03
CA ASP A 85 4.95 12.24 -1.42
C ASP A 85 5.70 10.92 -1.10
N GLU A 86 6.98 10.97 -0.66
CA GLU A 86 7.86 9.80 -0.56
C GLU A 86 7.53 8.86 0.60
N ILE A 87 6.73 9.27 1.57
CA ILE A 87 6.30 8.38 2.64
C ILE A 87 5.25 7.42 2.09
N THR A 88 5.69 6.26 1.67
CA THR A 88 4.84 5.23 1.11
C THR A 88 4.70 4.02 2.03
N VAL A 89 3.52 3.44 2.05
CA VAL A 89 3.29 2.11 2.59
C VAL A 89 3.36 1.08 1.47
N THR A 90 3.55 -0.18 1.82
CA THR A 90 3.40 -1.26 0.84
C THR A 90 2.01 -1.87 0.95
N ALA A 91 1.42 -2.24 -0.17
CA ALA A 91 0.14 -2.93 -0.21
C ALA A 91 0.29 -4.29 -0.92
N SER A 92 -0.11 -5.35 -0.26
CA SER A 92 -0.11 -6.70 -0.82
C SER A 92 -1.24 -7.55 -0.25
N ILE A 93 -1.65 -8.58 -1.00
CA ILE A 93 -2.70 -9.52 -0.62
C ILE A 93 -2.16 -10.93 -0.62
N SER A 94 -2.51 -11.71 0.39
CA SER A 94 -2.25 -13.14 0.46
C SER A 94 -3.57 -13.92 0.57
N PRO A 95 -3.75 -15.00 -0.21
CA PRO A 95 -2.91 -15.47 -1.30
C PRO A 95 -2.91 -14.52 -2.49
N ALA A 96 -1.78 -14.43 -3.23
CA ALA A 96 -1.61 -13.56 -4.38
C ALA A 96 -2.02 -14.23 -5.69
N GLY A 97 -2.24 -13.42 -6.73
CA GLY A 97 -2.50 -13.89 -8.09
C GLY A 97 -3.91 -14.46 -8.28
N VAL A 98 -4.03 -15.69 -8.77
CA VAL A 98 -5.32 -16.33 -9.05
C VAL A 98 -5.66 -17.33 -7.95
N VAL A 99 -6.78 -17.12 -7.29
CA VAL A 99 -7.30 -17.98 -6.22
C VAL A 99 -8.58 -18.66 -6.71
N THR A 100 -8.61 -19.97 -6.66
CA THR A 100 -9.82 -20.74 -7.01
C THR A 100 -10.43 -21.38 -5.76
N THR A 101 -11.68 -21.10 -5.49
CA THR A 101 -12.45 -21.67 -4.38
C THR A 101 -13.70 -22.39 -4.89
N CYS A 102 -14.27 -23.28 -4.09
CA CYS A 102 -15.52 -23.95 -4.45
C CYS A 102 -16.72 -23.03 -4.24
N LYS A 103 -17.79 -23.27 -4.99
CA LYS A 103 -19.05 -22.56 -4.83
C LYS A 103 -19.53 -22.64 -3.37
N ASN A 104 -19.88 -21.50 -2.79
CA ASN A 104 -20.36 -21.34 -1.40
C ASN A 104 -19.34 -21.62 -0.28
N VAL A 105 -18.07 -21.92 -0.61
CA VAL A 105 -17.03 -22.12 0.41
C VAL A 105 -16.40 -20.76 0.79
N GLY A 106 -16.12 -19.91 -0.18
CA GLY A 106 -15.43 -18.65 0.03
C GLY A 106 -13.92 -18.81 0.21
N THR A 107 -13.24 -17.69 0.15
CA THR A 107 -11.80 -17.55 0.46
C THR A 107 -11.59 -16.29 1.27
N THR A 108 -10.60 -16.31 2.15
CA THR A 108 -10.18 -15.13 2.91
C THR A 108 -8.92 -14.57 2.27
N LEU A 109 -8.99 -13.32 1.90
CA LEU A 109 -7.88 -12.50 1.44
C LEU A 109 -7.35 -11.73 2.64
N THR A 110 -6.04 -11.65 2.80
CA THR A 110 -5.38 -10.98 3.92
C THR A 110 -4.41 -9.95 3.39
N ALA A 111 -4.55 -8.70 3.82
CA ALA A 111 -3.59 -7.65 3.53
C ALA A 111 -2.32 -7.80 4.39
N ASN A 112 -1.20 -7.22 3.93
CA ASN A 112 -0.01 -7.12 4.77
C ASN A 112 -0.29 -6.21 5.99
N SER A 113 0.40 -6.50 7.10
CA SER A 113 0.30 -5.72 8.33
C SER A 113 1.46 -4.73 8.46
N GLY A 114 1.22 -3.63 9.16
CA GLY A 114 2.20 -2.63 9.57
C GLY A 114 1.64 -1.77 10.70
N ASP A 115 2.51 -1.02 11.36
CA ASP A 115 2.11 -0.16 12.47
C ASP A 115 1.20 0.98 11.96
N GLY A 116 0.03 1.11 12.54
CA GLY A 116 -0.94 2.14 12.18
C GLY A 116 -1.64 1.94 10.84
N TYR A 117 -1.46 0.79 10.19
CA TYR A 117 -2.10 0.54 8.90
C TYR A 117 -3.62 0.52 9.01
N THR A 118 -4.26 1.15 8.03
CA THR A 118 -5.69 1.10 7.78
C THR A 118 -5.95 0.54 6.39
N TYR A 119 -7.13 -0.05 6.18
CA TYR A 119 -7.44 -0.81 4.98
C TYR A 119 -8.76 -0.37 4.38
N GLN A 120 -8.85 -0.43 3.06
CA GLN A 120 -10.10 -0.36 2.32
C GLN A 120 -10.07 -1.35 1.17
N TRP A 121 -11.04 -2.26 1.13
CA TRP A 121 -11.12 -3.27 0.06
C TRP A 121 -11.94 -2.79 -1.11
N TYR A 122 -11.52 -3.22 -2.30
CA TYR A 122 -12.15 -2.92 -3.59
C TYR A 122 -12.48 -4.22 -4.33
N LYS A 123 -13.57 -4.17 -5.10
CA LYS A 123 -14.00 -5.24 -5.98
C LYS A 123 -14.20 -4.69 -7.40
N ASN A 124 -13.48 -5.20 -8.37
CA ASN A 124 -13.48 -4.71 -9.75
C ASN A 124 -13.29 -3.19 -9.82
N GLY A 125 -12.37 -2.64 -9.03
CA GLY A 125 -12.11 -1.21 -8.94
C GLY A 125 -13.15 -0.38 -8.16
N ASN A 126 -14.20 -1.00 -7.63
CA ASN A 126 -15.22 -0.30 -6.84
C ASN A 126 -15.02 -0.57 -5.34
N LEU A 127 -15.14 0.48 -4.55
CA LEU A 127 -15.06 0.42 -3.10
C LEU A 127 -16.11 -0.53 -2.52
N ILE A 128 -15.69 -1.38 -1.59
CA ILE A 128 -16.61 -2.24 -0.82
C ILE A 128 -16.90 -1.53 0.50
N THR A 129 -18.10 -0.97 0.63
CA THR A 129 -18.49 -0.21 1.81
C THR A 129 -18.32 -1.01 3.10
N GLY A 130 -17.58 -0.44 4.05
CA GLY A 130 -17.34 -1.03 5.37
C GLY A 130 -16.34 -2.19 5.39
N ALA A 131 -15.69 -2.52 4.30
CA ALA A 131 -14.63 -3.52 4.26
C ALA A 131 -13.27 -2.87 4.60
N THR A 132 -13.02 -2.68 5.89
CA THR A 132 -11.85 -1.98 6.44
C THR A 132 -10.99 -2.83 7.35
N ASP A 133 -11.29 -4.11 7.49
CA ASP A 133 -10.46 -5.05 8.25
C ASP A 133 -9.24 -5.50 7.44
N ILE A 134 -8.19 -5.94 8.11
CA ILE A 134 -6.99 -6.54 7.49
C ILE A 134 -7.32 -7.76 6.61
N THR A 135 -8.48 -8.40 6.84
CA THR A 135 -8.95 -9.54 6.06
C THR A 135 -10.28 -9.25 5.38
N TYR A 136 -10.46 -9.81 4.21
CA TYR A 136 -11.72 -9.79 3.50
C TYR A 136 -12.10 -11.19 3.02
N THR A 137 -13.26 -11.70 3.43
CA THR A 137 -13.76 -13.01 3.02
C THR A 137 -14.80 -12.86 1.91
N THR A 138 -14.62 -13.61 0.83
CA THR A 138 -15.54 -13.57 -0.32
C THR A 138 -15.79 -14.94 -0.89
N SER A 139 -17.01 -15.18 -1.39
CA SER A 139 -17.41 -16.33 -2.19
C SER A 139 -17.84 -15.92 -3.61
N LYS A 140 -17.44 -14.74 -4.05
CA LYS A 140 -17.83 -14.19 -5.35
C LYS A 140 -16.65 -14.05 -6.28
N PRO A 141 -16.77 -14.51 -7.56
CA PRO A 141 -15.71 -14.32 -8.54
C PRO A 141 -15.59 -12.83 -8.88
N ALA A 142 -14.38 -12.29 -8.79
CA ALA A 142 -14.03 -10.91 -9.14
C ALA A 142 -12.53 -10.68 -9.00
N TYR A 143 -12.09 -9.49 -9.39
CA TYR A 143 -10.79 -8.93 -9.06
C TYR A 143 -10.89 -8.11 -7.77
N TYR A 144 -10.01 -8.40 -6.83
CA TYR A 144 -9.96 -7.73 -5.53
C TYR A 144 -8.63 -7.01 -5.35
N GLN A 145 -8.69 -5.84 -4.72
CA GLN A 145 -7.54 -5.06 -4.27
C GLN A 145 -7.79 -4.56 -2.85
N VAL A 146 -6.73 -4.26 -2.17
CA VAL A 146 -6.76 -3.52 -0.90
C VAL A 146 -5.95 -2.24 -1.06
N GLU A 147 -6.51 -1.14 -0.60
CA GLU A 147 -5.78 0.09 -0.34
C GLU A 147 -5.28 0.04 1.09
N VAL A 148 -4.00 0.31 1.26
CA VAL A 148 -3.34 0.37 2.56
C VAL A 148 -2.89 1.81 2.78
N SER A 149 -3.19 2.36 3.95
CA SER A 149 -2.75 3.68 4.37
C SER A 149 -2.19 3.62 5.79
N ALA A 150 -1.36 4.58 6.15
CA ALA A 150 -0.88 4.81 7.51
C ALA A 150 -0.84 6.33 7.79
N PRO A 151 -0.80 6.75 9.06
CA PRO A 151 -0.64 8.16 9.39
C PRO A 151 0.63 8.74 8.76
N GLY A 152 0.50 9.84 8.03
CA GLY A 152 1.61 10.52 7.35
C GLY A 152 2.12 9.81 6.09
N ALA A 153 1.47 8.75 5.62
CA ALA A 153 1.90 8.04 4.43
C ALA A 153 0.83 8.06 3.34
N CYS A 154 1.28 8.08 2.09
CA CYS A 154 0.39 8.03 0.93
C CYS A 154 -0.29 6.66 0.79
N PRO A 155 -1.60 6.62 0.54
CA PRO A 155 -2.31 5.38 0.31
C PRO A 155 -1.80 4.64 -0.93
N VAL A 156 -1.64 3.33 -0.83
CA VAL A 156 -1.19 2.48 -1.93
C VAL A 156 -2.19 1.36 -2.19
N LEU A 157 -2.53 1.14 -3.44
CA LEU A 157 -3.33 0.00 -3.88
C LEU A 157 -2.44 -1.20 -4.15
N SER A 158 -2.87 -2.37 -3.71
CA SER A 158 -2.21 -3.64 -4.02
C SER A 158 -2.39 -4.03 -5.50
N GLU A 159 -1.59 -4.99 -5.96
CA GLU A 159 -1.90 -5.75 -7.17
C GLU A 159 -3.25 -6.47 -7.03
N PHE A 160 -3.85 -6.80 -8.16
CA PHE A 160 -5.12 -7.54 -8.17
C PHE A 160 -4.95 -9.00 -7.76
N VAL A 161 -5.89 -9.49 -6.97
CA VAL A 161 -6.12 -10.92 -6.78
C VAL A 161 -7.40 -11.30 -7.51
N GLU A 162 -7.29 -12.23 -8.44
CA GLU A 162 -8.44 -12.80 -9.15
C GLU A 162 -9.03 -13.97 -8.35
N VAL A 163 -10.27 -13.84 -7.91
CA VAL A 163 -11.00 -14.93 -7.25
C VAL A 163 -11.90 -15.61 -8.27
N ASN A 164 -11.68 -16.89 -8.49
CA ASN A 164 -12.47 -17.75 -9.37
C ASN A 164 -13.26 -18.79 -8.57
N ILE A 165 -14.44 -19.15 -9.06
CA ILE A 165 -15.29 -20.16 -8.45
C ILE A 165 -15.28 -21.41 -9.31
N ALA A 166 -14.72 -22.49 -8.78
CA ALA A 166 -14.86 -23.80 -9.41
C ALA A 166 -16.30 -24.30 -9.26
N PRO A 167 -16.87 -24.87 -10.30
CA PRO A 167 -18.16 -25.54 -10.18
C PRO A 167 -18.05 -26.74 -9.24
N ASN A 168 -19.10 -27.01 -8.47
CA ASN A 168 -19.14 -28.22 -7.68
C ASN A 168 -19.08 -29.44 -8.59
N PRO A 169 -18.39 -30.50 -8.17
CA PRO A 169 -18.44 -31.77 -8.86
C PRO A 169 -19.89 -32.24 -9.04
N ASN A 170 -20.23 -32.74 -10.20
CA ASN A 170 -21.53 -33.35 -10.43
C ASN A 170 -21.48 -34.81 -9.91
N ALA A 171 -22.10 -35.08 -8.77
CA ALA A 171 -22.08 -36.35 -8.10
C ALA A 171 -23.28 -37.20 -8.55
N ASN A 172 -23.20 -37.80 -9.74
CA ASN A 172 -24.20 -38.77 -10.21
C ASN A 172 -23.67 -40.19 -10.06
N ILE A 173 -24.55 -41.11 -9.65
CA ILE A 173 -24.28 -42.54 -9.62
C ILE A 173 -25.03 -43.17 -10.78
N THR A 174 -24.34 -44.01 -11.54
CA THR A 174 -24.91 -44.77 -12.63
C THR A 174 -24.68 -46.28 -12.41
N THR A 175 -25.55 -47.10 -12.96
CA THR A 175 -25.45 -48.55 -12.95
C THR A 175 -25.28 -49.06 -14.39
N PRO A 176 -24.03 -49.09 -14.91
CA PRO A 176 -23.79 -49.38 -16.32
C PRO A 176 -24.36 -50.70 -16.81
N ASN A 177 -24.51 -51.68 -15.92
CA ASN A 177 -25.01 -53.04 -16.23
C ASN A 177 -26.46 -53.27 -15.71
N GLY A 178 -27.17 -52.21 -15.31
CA GLY A 178 -28.49 -52.31 -14.68
C GLY A 178 -28.42 -52.80 -13.22
N LEU A 179 -29.58 -52.86 -12.58
CA LEU A 179 -29.74 -53.27 -11.16
C LEU A 179 -30.16 -54.74 -11.02
N ASN A 180 -29.77 -55.60 -11.92
CA ASN A 180 -30.19 -57.03 -11.83
C ASN A 180 -29.19 -57.85 -11.01
N LEU A 181 -29.47 -57.99 -9.72
CA LEU A 181 -28.66 -58.77 -8.76
C LEU A 181 -28.58 -60.28 -9.08
N CYS A 182 -29.49 -60.81 -9.92
CA CYS A 182 -29.50 -62.23 -10.31
C CYS A 182 -28.43 -62.52 -11.36
N LEU A 183 -27.80 -61.55 -11.99
CA LEU A 183 -26.81 -61.73 -13.07
C LEU A 183 -25.37 -61.49 -12.61
N GLY A 184 -25.12 -61.31 -11.32
CA GLY A 184 -23.78 -61.05 -10.76
C GLY A 184 -23.69 -59.78 -9.96
N THR A 185 -22.49 -59.31 -9.70
CA THR A 185 -22.26 -58.10 -8.90
C THR A 185 -22.74 -56.82 -9.61
N VAL A 186 -23.50 -56.02 -8.92
CA VAL A 186 -23.88 -54.67 -9.37
C VAL A 186 -22.68 -53.77 -9.33
N LYS A 187 -22.40 -53.09 -10.41
CA LYS A 187 -21.34 -52.10 -10.50
C LYS A 187 -21.94 -50.70 -10.39
N LEU A 188 -21.57 -49.97 -9.35
CA LEU A 188 -21.93 -48.57 -9.19
C LEU A 188 -20.78 -47.69 -9.68
N LYS A 189 -21.08 -46.69 -10.49
CA LYS A 189 -20.09 -45.78 -11.06
C LYS A 189 -20.49 -44.35 -10.76
N ALA A 190 -19.62 -43.64 -10.07
CA ALA A 190 -19.73 -42.19 -9.89
C ALA A 190 -19.30 -41.43 -11.16
N SER A 191 -19.75 -40.21 -11.33
CA SER A 191 -19.24 -39.35 -12.39
C SER A 191 -17.74 -39.12 -12.22
N TYR A 192 -16.99 -39.28 -13.31
CA TYR A 192 -15.54 -39.14 -13.32
C TYR A 192 -15.14 -37.68 -13.55
N GLY A 193 -14.10 -37.22 -12.86
CA GLY A 193 -13.45 -35.94 -13.10
C GLY A 193 -11.96 -36.00 -12.70
N VAL A 194 -11.15 -35.24 -13.42
CA VAL A 194 -9.73 -35.11 -13.08
C VAL A 194 -9.62 -34.47 -11.69
N SER A 195 -8.80 -35.06 -10.84
CA SER A 195 -8.60 -34.63 -9.45
C SER A 195 -9.81 -34.76 -8.52
N TYR A 196 -10.84 -35.51 -8.92
CA TYR A 196 -11.91 -35.83 -7.99
C TYR A 196 -11.45 -36.92 -7.00
N THR A 197 -11.85 -36.73 -5.74
CA THR A 197 -11.76 -37.76 -4.71
C THR A 197 -13.15 -38.32 -4.45
N TYR A 198 -13.24 -39.58 -4.07
CA TYR A 198 -14.50 -40.28 -3.89
C TYR A 198 -14.55 -40.88 -2.50
N GLN A 199 -15.74 -40.93 -1.94
CA GLN A 199 -16.07 -41.71 -0.76
C GLN A 199 -17.50 -42.21 -0.90
N TRP A 200 -17.68 -43.53 -0.78
CA TRP A 200 -18.99 -44.14 -0.86
C TRP A 200 -19.62 -44.25 0.51
N TYR A 201 -20.92 -44.08 0.52
CA TYR A 201 -21.75 -44.14 1.74
C TYR A 201 -22.92 -45.10 1.51
N LEU A 202 -23.29 -45.87 2.54
CA LEU A 202 -24.51 -46.67 2.60
C LEU A 202 -25.38 -46.07 3.73
N GLU A 203 -26.59 -45.65 3.39
CA GLU A 203 -27.50 -45.01 4.37
C GLU A 203 -26.84 -43.91 5.21
N ALA A 204 -26.05 -43.04 4.55
CA ALA A 204 -25.27 -42.00 5.15
C ALA A 204 -24.09 -42.44 6.08
N VAL A 205 -23.80 -43.71 6.14
CA VAL A 205 -22.64 -44.26 6.85
C VAL A 205 -21.51 -44.48 5.83
N GLU A 206 -20.32 -44.00 6.16
CA GLU A 206 -19.13 -44.16 5.34
C GLU A 206 -18.75 -45.64 5.17
N ILE A 207 -18.46 -46.03 3.95
CA ILE A 207 -17.92 -47.36 3.66
C ILE A 207 -16.40 -47.28 3.67
N PRO A 208 -15.70 -47.81 4.70
CA PRO A 208 -14.26 -47.66 4.83
C PRO A 208 -13.48 -48.16 3.63
N GLY A 209 -12.57 -47.31 3.11
CA GLY A 209 -11.70 -47.66 1.98
C GLY A 209 -12.38 -47.65 0.60
N ALA A 210 -13.67 -47.32 0.50
CA ALA A 210 -14.38 -47.22 -0.76
C ALA A 210 -14.15 -45.82 -1.38
N THR A 211 -12.96 -45.62 -1.96
CA THR A 211 -12.47 -44.30 -2.45
C THR A 211 -12.28 -44.26 -3.96
N ASP A 212 -12.61 -45.32 -4.70
CA ASP A 212 -12.56 -45.33 -6.14
C ASP A 212 -13.85 -44.79 -6.78
N PHE A 213 -13.78 -44.30 -8.02
CA PHE A 213 -14.96 -43.85 -8.77
C PHE A 213 -15.92 -44.99 -9.16
N ILE A 214 -15.51 -46.23 -8.97
CA ILE A 214 -16.31 -47.43 -9.12
C ILE A 214 -16.40 -48.14 -7.78
N TYR A 215 -17.61 -48.49 -7.38
CA TYR A 215 -17.86 -49.30 -6.19
C TYR A 215 -18.57 -50.63 -6.58
N LEU A 216 -18.08 -51.70 -6.02
CA LEU A 216 -18.65 -53.03 -6.12
C LEU A 216 -19.16 -53.44 -4.73
N PRO A 217 -20.48 -53.37 -4.48
CA PRO A 217 -21.05 -53.71 -3.19
C PRO A 217 -20.98 -55.20 -2.87
#